data_c602d62f98be36112abac32dd379cda9
#
_entry.id   c602d62f98be36112abac32dd379cda9
#
_cell.length_a   1.000
_cell.length_b   1.000
_cell.length_c   1.000
_cell.angle_alpha   90.00
_cell.angle_beta   90.00
_cell.angle_gamma   90.00
#
_symmetry.space_group_name_H-M   'P 1'
#
loop_
_entity.id
_entity.type
_entity.pdbx_description
1 polymer ?
#
loop_
_entity_poly.entity_id
_entity_poly.type
_entity_poly.pdbx_seq_one_letter_code
_entity_poly.pdbx_strand_id
1 'polypeptide(L)'
;MELIHESVGKKLYRDGDRLIKSFDESYSKAGILNEALNQARVEETGLNIPKVLGVTVVDGRWSLIWEYIEGETLESLMQMHPEKEDEYLDFFVDLQIRMSEERVPLLGHLRDKMHMKISSSAYPATVRYDLHMRLDGLPRHNKLCHGDFQPSNVVITPDGTPYIIDWSHAT
;
A
#
# COMPACT_ATOMS: atom_id res chain seq x y z
N MET A 1 -20.29 -12.28 -6.03
CA MET A 1 -18.81 -12.15 -5.88
C MET A 1 -18.18 -12.44 -7.23
N GLU A 2 -17.45 -11.50 -7.81
CA GLU A 2 -16.82 -11.54 -9.13
C GLU A 2 -15.31 -11.47 -8.97
N LEU A 3 -14.54 -12.35 -9.63
CA LEU A 3 -13.08 -12.27 -9.64
C LEU A 3 -12.65 -11.14 -10.57
N ILE A 4 -11.96 -10.13 -10.05
CA ILE A 4 -11.49 -8.97 -10.82
C ILE A 4 -10.00 -8.99 -11.10
N HIS A 5 -9.22 -9.68 -10.25
CA HIS A 5 -7.77 -9.81 -10.44
C HIS A 5 -7.24 -11.07 -9.75
N GLU A 6 -6.24 -11.72 -10.37
CA GLU A 6 -5.50 -12.83 -9.79
C GLU A 6 -4.00 -12.63 -9.99
N SER A 7 -3.26 -12.78 -8.91
CA SER A 7 -1.79 -12.76 -8.90
C SER A 7 -1.25 -13.92 -8.07
N VAL A 8 0.06 -14.10 -8.06
CA VAL A 8 0.68 -15.19 -7.28
C VAL A 8 0.30 -15.05 -5.81
N GLY A 9 -0.43 -16.03 -5.31
CA GLY A 9 -0.83 -16.12 -3.90
C GLY A 9 -2.01 -15.24 -3.48
N LYS A 10 -2.59 -14.44 -4.37
CA LYS A 10 -3.69 -13.51 -4.02
C LYS A 10 -4.77 -13.51 -5.08
N LYS A 11 -6.03 -13.42 -4.66
CA LYS A 11 -7.19 -13.21 -5.52
C LYS A 11 -8.00 -12.03 -5.00
N LEU A 12 -8.41 -11.15 -5.92
CA LEU A 12 -9.25 -9.99 -5.63
C LEU A 12 -10.64 -10.24 -6.22
N TYR A 13 -11.65 -10.07 -5.38
CA TYR A 13 -13.04 -10.21 -5.77
C TYR A 13 -13.80 -8.93 -5.47
N ARG A 14 -14.72 -8.56 -6.39
CA ARG A 14 -15.75 -7.56 -6.12
C ARG A 14 -17.02 -8.23 -5.64
N ASP A 15 -17.61 -7.72 -4.58
CA ASP A 15 -18.91 -8.15 -4.05
C ASP A 15 -19.75 -6.92 -3.69
N GLY A 16 -20.43 -6.37 -4.70
CA GLY A 16 -21.15 -5.10 -4.59
C GLY A 16 -20.20 -3.93 -4.36
N ASP A 17 -20.33 -3.30 -3.20
CA ASP A 17 -19.50 -2.18 -2.71
C ASP A 17 -18.25 -2.62 -1.92
N ARG A 18 -17.88 -3.90 -1.99
CA ARG A 18 -16.77 -4.50 -1.24
C ARG A 18 -15.72 -5.07 -2.15
N LEU A 19 -14.46 -4.86 -1.77
CA LEU A 19 -13.30 -5.54 -2.31
C LEU A 19 -12.84 -6.61 -1.33
N ILE A 20 -12.73 -7.86 -1.79
CA ILE A 20 -12.27 -8.99 -0.98
C ILE A 20 -10.95 -9.48 -1.54
N LYS A 21 -9.87 -9.36 -0.75
CA LYS A 21 -8.53 -9.88 -1.09
C LYS A 21 -8.30 -11.18 -0.31
N SER A 22 -8.31 -12.29 -1.03
CA SER A 22 -8.09 -13.62 -0.48
C SER A 22 -6.63 -14.04 -0.66
N PHE A 23 -6.02 -14.61 0.37
CA PHE A 23 -4.62 -14.99 0.41
C PHE A 23 -4.49 -16.51 0.43
N ASP A 24 -3.49 -17.06 -0.25
CA ASP A 24 -3.18 -18.48 -0.16
C ASP A 24 -2.31 -18.80 1.08
N GLU A 25 -1.93 -20.06 1.23
CA GLU A 25 -1.19 -20.58 2.37
C GLU A 25 0.26 -20.06 2.48
N SER A 26 0.79 -19.41 1.44
CA SER A 26 2.12 -18.79 1.46
C SER A 26 2.17 -17.53 2.34
N TYR A 27 1.00 -16.93 2.61
CA TYR A 27 0.88 -15.76 3.45
C TYR A 27 0.62 -16.12 4.91
N SER A 28 1.46 -15.61 5.80
CA SER A 28 1.22 -15.81 7.23
C SER A 28 0.00 -15.04 7.71
N LYS A 29 -0.79 -15.63 8.61
CA LYS A 29 -1.91 -14.96 9.27
C LYS A 29 -1.48 -13.61 9.88
N ALA A 30 -0.32 -13.57 10.53
CA ALA A 30 0.20 -12.34 11.13
C ALA A 30 0.46 -11.25 10.10
N GLY A 31 0.99 -11.60 8.91
CA GLY A 31 1.20 -10.67 7.81
C GLY A 31 -0.11 -10.08 7.29
N ILE A 32 -1.13 -10.93 7.09
CA ILE A 32 -2.45 -10.52 6.64
C ILE A 32 -3.11 -9.55 7.64
N LEU A 33 -3.08 -9.90 8.93
CA LEU A 33 -3.63 -9.04 9.99
C LEU A 33 -2.85 -7.72 10.12
N ASN A 34 -1.52 -7.75 9.90
CA ASN A 34 -0.73 -6.53 9.90
C ASN A 34 -1.04 -5.61 8.71
N GLU A 35 -1.38 -6.17 7.53
CA GLU A 35 -1.84 -5.38 6.38
C GLU A 35 -3.15 -4.64 6.73
N ALA A 36 -4.13 -5.33 7.31
CA ALA A 36 -5.37 -4.70 7.77
C ALA A 36 -5.11 -3.64 8.85
N LEU A 37 -4.21 -3.92 9.79
CA LEU A 37 -3.86 -2.99 10.87
C LEU A 37 -3.16 -1.73 10.34
N ASN A 38 -2.25 -1.87 9.37
CA ASN A 38 -1.60 -0.72 8.73
C ASN A 38 -2.62 0.15 8.01
N GLN A 39 -3.51 -0.45 7.23
CA GLN A 39 -4.61 0.26 6.56
C GLN A 39 -5.46 1.04 7.58
N ALA A 40 -5.94 0.38 8.64
CA ALA A 40 -6.77 1.00 9.67
C ALA A 40 -6.06 2.18 10.37
N ARG A 41 -4.73 2.11 10.55
CA ARG A 41 -3.94 3.21 11.12
C ARG A 41 -3.85 4.40 10.17
N VAL A 42 -3.74 4.15 8.87
CA VAL A 42 -3.68 5.23 7.87
C VAL A 42 -5.06 5.85 7.64
N GLU A 43 -6.16 5.12 7.87
CA GLU A 43 -7.53 5.66 7.81
C GLU A 43 -7.76 6.82 8.78
N GLU A 44 -6.97 6.95 9.85
CA GLU A 44 -7.05 8.05 10.81
C GLU A 44 -6.47 9.38 10.26
N THR A 45 -5.83 9.34 9.08
CA THR A 45 -5.35 10.54 8.38
C THR A 45 -6.49 11.23 7.62
N GLY A 46 -6.22 12.41 7.09
CA GLY A 46 -7.17 13.11 6.19
C GLY A 46 -7.11 12.65 4.73
N LEU A 47 -6.37 11.57 4.42
CA LEU A 47 -6.26 11.04 3.07
C LEU A 47 -7.49 10.21 2.68
N ASN A 48 -7.84 10.24 1.39
CA ASN A 48 -8.87 9.33 0.87
C ASN A 48 -8.25 7.96 0.64
N ILE A 49 -8.70 6.99 1.43
CA ILE A 49 -8.26 5.59 1.37
C ILE A 49 -9.47 4.67 1.56
N PRO A 50 -9.49 3.48 0.94
CA PRO A 50 -10.56 2.51 1.16
C PRO A 50 -10.59 2.07 2.62
N LYS A 51 -11.77 2.07 3.24
CA LYS A 51 -11.94 1.64 4.64
C LYS A 51 -11.79 0.13 4.77
N VAL A 52 -11.14 -0.31 5.86
CA VAL A 52 -11.16 -1.72 6.27
C VAL A 52 -12.55 -2.05 6.83
N LEU A 53 -13.24 -2.97 6.20
CA LEU A 53 -14.58 -3.43 6.62
C LEU A 53 -14.53 -4.70 7.45
N GLY A 54 -13.45 -5.48 7.32
CA GLY A 54 -13.30 -6.68 8.12
C GLY A 54 -12.21 -7.64 7.66
N VAL A 55 -12.04 -8.66 8.47
CA VAL A 55 -11.18 -9.82 8.20
C VAL A 55 -12.06 -11.08 8.31
N THR A 56 -11.93 -11.98 7.35
CA THR A 56 -12.77 -13.18 7.29
C THR A 56 -12.00 -14.38 6.73
N VAL A 57 -12.68 -15.49 6.60
CA VAL A 57 -12.18 -16.69 5.91
C VAL A 57 -13.15 -17.01 4.78
N VAL A 58 -12.68 -17.02 3.55
CA VAL A 58 -13.42 -17.38 2.34
C VAL A 58 -12.78 -18.65 1.76
N ASP A 59 -13.55 -19.72 1.60
CA ASP A 59 -13.08 -21.01 1.09
C ASP A 59 -11.82 -21.54 1.82
N GLY A 60 -11.79 -21.40 3.14
CA GLY A 60 -10.66 -21.81 3.98
C GLY A 60 -9.45 -20.85 3.96
N ARG A 61 -9.52 -19.75 3.24
CA ARG A 61 -8.42 -18.78 3.07
C ARG A 61 -8.69 -17.49 3.83
N TRP A 62 -7.68 -16.99 4.53
CA TRP A 62 -7.74 -15.67 5.15
C TRP A 62 -7.98 -14.60 4.10
N SER A 63 -8.92 -13.72 4.36
CA SER A 63 -9.34 -12.67 3.43
C SER A 63 -9.56 -11.36 4.16
N LEU A 64 -9.15 -10.27 3.54
CA LEU A 64 -9.41 -8.91 3.97
C LEU A 64 -10.54 -8.32 3.13
N ILE A 65 -11.40 -7.55 3.78
CA ILE A 65 -12.55 -6.89 3.14
C ILE A 65 -12.34 -5.39 3.28
N TRP A 66 -12.37 -4.67 2.15
CA TRP A 66 -12.34 -3.22 2.08
C TRP A 66 -13.55 -2.66 1.34
N GLU A 67 -13.75 -1.38 1.49
CA GLU A 67 -14.58 -0.59 0.60
C GLU A 67 -14.07 -0.70 -0.83
N TYR A 68 -14.97 -0.99 -1.78
CA TYR A 68 -14.62 -0.96 -3.20
C TYR A 68 -14.72 0.47 -3.71
N ILE A 69 -13.62 0.99 -4.23
CA ILE A 69 -13.59 2.31 -4.85
C ILE A 69 -13.81 2.14 -6.34
N GLU A 70 -14.91 2.67 -6.83
CA GLU A 70 -15.22 2.67 -8.27
C GLU A 70 -14.46 3.83 -8.95
N GLY A 71 -13.67 3.50 -9.98
CA GLY A 71 -12.85 4.46 -10.67
C GLY A 71 -11.79 3.80 -11.53
N GLU A 72 -10.96 4.63 -12.17
CA GLU A 72 -9.83 4.21 -12.99
C GLU A 72 -8.52 4.46 -12.25
N THR A 73 -7.54 3.59 -12.42
CA THR A 73 -6.20 3.86 -11.87
C THR A 73 -5.55 5.04 -12.62
N LEU A 74 -4.75 5.80 -11.90
CA LEU A 74 -3.99 6.89 -12.53
C LEU A 74 -3.09 6.37 -13.66
N GLU A 75 -2.51 5.15 -13.51
CA GLU A 75 -1.76 4.48 -14.56
C GLU A 75 -2.61 4.27 -15.83
N SER A 76 -3.85 3.76 -15.67
CA SER A 76 -4.80 3.57 -16.77
C SER A 76 -5.13 4.90 -17.46
N LEU A 77 -5.38 5.95 -16.67
CA LEU A 77 -5.65 7.30 -17.20
C LEU A 77 -4.45 7.88 -17.98
N MET A 78 -3.22 7.71 -17.49
CA MET A 78 -2.00 8.12 -18.20
C MET A 78 -1.84 7.38 -19.53
N GLN A 79 -2.16 6.08 -19.55
CA GLN A 79 -2.11 5.29 -20.80
C GLN A 79 -3.19 5.70 -21.80
N MET A 80 -4.40 6.01 -21.33
CA MET A 80 -5.50 6.44 -22.18
C MET A 80 -5.35 7.87 -22.69
N HIS A 81 -4.66 8.74 -21.95
CA HIS A 81 -4.52 10.16 -22.21
C HIS A 81 -3.06 10.61 -22.15
N PRO A 82 -2.17 10.09 -23.04
CA PRO A 82 -0.76 10.44 -23.02
C PRO A 82 -0.50 11.93 -23.26
N GLU A 83 -1.43 12.65 -23.88
CA GLU A 83 -1.37 14.10 -24.05
C GLU A 83 -1.46 14.90 -22.74
N LYS A 84 -1.88 14.25 -21.65
CA LYS A 84 -2.00 14.82 -20.29
C LYS A 84 -0.93 14.32 -19.32
N GLU A 85 0.15 13.71 -19.81
CA GLU A 85 1.18 13.08 -18.98
C GLU A 85 1.73 14.05 -17.92
N ASP A 86 2.09 15.26 -18.31
CA ASP A 86 2.62 16.28 -17.40
C ASP A 86 1.60 16.66 -16.30
N GLU A 87 0.31 16.79 -16.64
CA GLU A 87 -0.77 17.09 -15.70
C GLU A 87 -0.93 15.97 -14.68
N TYR A 88 -0.89 14.71 -15.11
CA TYR A 88 -0.98 13.55 -14.22
C TYR A 88 0.28 13.38 -13.35
N LEU A 89 1.46 13.69 -13.87
CA LEU A 89 2.69 13.66 -13.08
C LEU A 89 2.69 14.73 -11.98
N ASP A 90 2.31 15.96 -12.31
CA ASP A 90 2.17 17.03 -11.31
C ASP A 90 1.16 16.64 -10.22
N PHE A 91 -0.01 16.14 -10.62
CA PHE A 91 -1.03 15.64 -9.69
C PHE A 91 -0.48 14.51 -8.78
N PHE A 92 0.25 13.56 -9.35
CA PHE A 92 0.83 12.43 -8.60
C PHE A 92 1.88 12.90 -7.58
N VAL A 93 2.72 13.87 -7.96
CA VAL A 93 3.71 14.49 -7.07
C VAL A 93 3.02 15.25 -5.94
N ASP A 94 2.00 16.05 -6.24
CA ASP A 94 1.23 16.78 -5.23
C ASP A 94 0.57 15.83 -4.22
N LEU A 95 0.03 14.71 -4.70
CA LEU A 95 -0.55 13.68 -3.84
C LEU A 95 0.50 13.05 -2.92
N GLN A 96 1.72 12.79 -3.43
CA GLN A 96 2.85 12.30 -2.63
C GLN A 96 3.28 13.31 -1.57
N ILE A 97 3.34 14.59 -1.91
CA ILE A 97 3.68 15.66 -0.97
C ILE A 97 2.65 15.69 0.17
N ARG A 98 1.36 15.74 -0.16
CA ARG A 98 0.26 15.71 0.84
C ARG A 98 0.35 14.50 1.74
N MET A 99 0.54 13.30 1.18
CA MET A 99 0.74 12.08 1.96
C MET A 99 1.93 12.20 2.93
N SER A 100 3.04 12.78 2.48
CA SER A 100 4.26 12.92 3.30
C SER A 100 4.12 13.95 4.45
N GLU A 101 3.09 14.77 4.44
CA GLU A 101 2.79 15.72 5.52
C GLU A 101 2.06 15.03 6.70
N GLU A 102 1.44 13.89 6.44
CA GLU A 102 0.74 13.11 7.45
C GLU A 102 1.69 12.45 8.47
N ARG A 103 1.16 12.17 9.64
CA ARG A 103 1.85 11.48 10.75
C ARG A 103 0.97 10.37 11.28
N VAL A 104 1.50 9.16 11.28
CA VAL A 104 0.82 7.98 11.79
C VAL A 104 1.71 7.29 12.84
N PRO A 105 1.68 7.75 14.10
CA PRO A 105 2.64 7.34 15.13
C PRO A 105 2.66 5.84 15.45
N LEU A 106 1.56 5.14 15.14
CA LEU A 106 1.42 3.71 15.41
C LEU A 106 1.95 2.81 14.30
N LEU A 107 2.34 3.36 13.14
CA LEU A 107 3.02 2.57 12.12
C LEU A 107 4.44 2.21 12.55
N GLY A 108 4.92 1.08 12.04
CA GLY A 108 6.32 0.69 12.22
C GLY A 108 7.26 1.65 11.48
N HIS A 109 8.41 1.95 12.06
CA HIS A 109 9.38 2.84 11.43
C HIS A 109 10.06 2.19 10.22
N LEU A 110 10.15 2.93 9.12
CA LEU A 110 10.84 2.47 7.90
C LEU A 110 12.28 2.01 8.19
N ARG A 111 12.99 2.72 9.05
CA ARG A 111 14.37 2.35 9.44
C ARG A 111 14.45 0.96 10.06
N ASP A 112 13.56 0.63 10.99
CA ASP A 112 13.53 -0.67 11.66
C ASP A 112 13.21 -1.79 10.65
N LYS A 113 12.26 -1.54 9.76
CA LYS A 113 11.93 -2.44 8.64
C LYS A 113 13.13 -2.69 7.73
N MET A 114 13.90 -1.63 7.40
CA MET A 114 15.11 -1.75 6.58
C MET A 114 16.21 -2.53 7.31
N HIS A 115 16.44 -2.26 8.61
CA HIS A 115 17.39 -3.04 9.41
C HIS A 115 17.05 -4.53 9.43
N MET A 116 15.77 -4.88 9.61
CA MET A 116 15.33 -6.28 9.55
C MET A 116 15.60 -6.90 8.17
N LYS A 117 15.29 -6.19 7.08
CA LYS A 117 15.54 -6.67 5.71
C LYS A 117 17.04 -6.88 5.44
N ILE A 118 17.90 -5.96 5.88
CA ILE A 118 19.37 -6.09 5.77
C ILE A 118 19.83 -7.33 6.55
N SER A 119 19.40 -7.47 7.80
CA SER A 119 19.79 -8.58 8.67
C SER A 119 19.38 -9.94 8.13
N SER A 120 18.21 -10.06 7.51
CA SER A 120 17.69 -11.30 6.92
C SER A 120 18.18 -11.58 5.51
N SER A 121 18.93 -10.66 4.89
CA SER A 121 19.43 -10.83 3.53
C SER A 121 20.54 -11.88 3.44
N ALA A 122 20.73 -12.48 2.26
CA ALA A 122 21.80 -13.44 1.96
C ALA A 122 23.18 -12.77 1.74
N TYR A 123 23.30 -11.44 1.90
CA TYR A 123 24.58 -10.75 1.73
C TYR A 123 25.61 -11.16 2.78
N PRO A 124 26.92 -11.11 2.44
CA PRO A 124 28.01 -11.32 3.41
C PRO A 124 27.90 -10.38 4.62
N ALA A 125 28.38 -10.82 5.78
CA ALA A 125 28.29 -10.05 7.03
C ALA A 125 28.90 -8.65 6.93
N THR A 126 30.01 -8.51 6.20
CA THR A 126 30.67 -7.22 5.96
C THR A 126 29.79 -6.25 5.17
N VAL A 127 29.09 -6.76 4.15
CA VAL A 127 28.14 -5.97 3.34
C VAL A 127 26.93 -5.56 4.19
N ARG A 128 26.38 -6.49 4.97
CA ARG A 128 25.27 -6.18 5.88
C ARG A 128 25.66 -5.10 6.90
N TYR A 129 26.86 -5.20 7.47
CA TYR A 129 27.38 -4.21 8.40
C TYR A 129 27.47 -2.81 7.74
N ASP A 130 28.08 -2.72 6.54
CA ASP A 130 28.16 -1.47 5.79
C ASP A 130 26.80 -0.85 5.48
N LEU A 131 25.83 -1.69 5.07
CA LEU A 131 24.46 -1.25 4.82
C LEU A 131 23.77 -0.72 6.09
N HIS A 132 23.96 -1.36 7.23
CA HIS A 132 23.45 -0.87 8.52
C HIS A 132 24.06 0.50 8.87
N MET A 133 25.37 0.64 8.73
CA MET A 133 26.06 1.91 9.03
C MET A 133 25.58 3.06 8.10
N ARG A 134 25.39 2.77 6.82
CA ARG A 134 24.83 3.75 5.86
C ARG A 134 23.41 4.15 6.21
N LEU A 135 22.56 3.17 6.55
CA LEU A 135 21.19 3.41 6.96
C LEU A 135 21.11 4.27 8.23
N ASP A 136 22.00 4.03 9.21
CA ASP A 136 22.08 4.82 10.43
C ASP A 136 22.53 6.26 10.19
N GLY A 137 23.33 6.48 9.15
CA GLY A 137 23.78 7.81 8.72
C GLY A 137 22.71 8.65 8.00
N LEU A 138 21.58 8.06 7.60
CA LEU A 138 20.51 8.82 6.93
C LEU A 138 19.74 9.71 7.92
N PRO A 139 19.22 10.86 7.47
CA PRO A 139 18.35 11.71 8.28
C PRO A 139 17.14 10.95 8.82
N ARG A 140 16.74 11.23 10.04
CA ARG A 140 15.53 10.68 10.65
C ARG A 140 14.33 11.58 10.34
N HIS A 141 13.23 10.97 9.96
CA HIS A 141 11.93 11.63 9.85
C HIS A 141 10.82 10.64 10.25
N ASN A 142 9.65 11.16 10.50
CA ASN A 142 8.44 10.41 10.85
C ASN A 142 7.29 10.78 9.90
N LYS A 143 7.60 11.00 8.63
CA LYS A 143 6.62 11.21 7.56
C LYS A 143 5.99 9.88 7.19
N LEU A 144 4.70 9.91 6.87
CA LEU A 144 4.03 8.74 6.32
C LEU A 144 4.66 8.34 4.98
N CYS A 145 5.04 7.07 4.88
CA CYS A 145 5.55 6.46 3.66
C CYS A 145 4.64 5.31 3.26
N HIS A 146 4.15 5.31 2.03
CA HIS A 146 3.34 4.24 1.48
C HIS A 146 4.14 2.93 1.30
N GLY A 147 5.36 3.06 0.83
CA GLY A 147 6.28 1.93 0.61
C GLY A 147 6.16 1.28 -0.77
N ASP A 148 5.09 1.60 -1.52
CA ASP A 148 4.85 1.18 -2.92
C ASP A 148 3.97 2.22 -3.64
N PHE A 149 4.35 3.50 -3.56
CA PHE A 149 3.59 4.58 -4.16
C PHE A 149 3.87 4.66 -5.66
N GLN A 150 2.87 4.27 -6.46
CA GLN A 150 2.93 4.22 -7.92
C GLN A 150 1.55 4.53 -8.52
N PRO A 151 1.45 4.96 -9.78
CA PRO A 151 0.18 5.37 -10.39
C PRO A 151 -0.89 4.28 -10.39
N SER A 152 -0.53 2.99 -10.44
CA SER A 152 -1.49 1.88 -10.33
C SER A 152 -2.10 1.74 -8.92
N ASN A 153 -1.51 2.36 -7.90
CA ASN A 153 -2.02 2.40 -6.53
C ASN A 153 -2.77 3.70 -6.19
N VAL A 154 -3.16 4.46 -7.22
CA VAL A 154 -4.03 5.63 -7.10
C VAL A 154 -5.26 5.43 -7.99
N VAL A 155 -6.44 5.39 -7.39
CA VAL A 155 -7.73 5.28 -8.09
C VAL A 155 -8.39 6.65 -8.13
N ILE A 156 -8.78 7.09 -9.33
CA ILE A 156 -9.52 8.34 -9.53
C ILE A 156 -10.98 7.97 -9.76
N THR A 157 -11.85 8.44 -8.89
CA THR A 157 -13.29 8.24 -9.00
C THR A 157 -13.89 9.11 -10.12
N PRO A 158 -15.12 8.85 -10.60
CA PRO A 158 -15.76 9.63 -11.68
C PRO A 158 -15.91 11.13 -11.38
N ASP A 159 -15.93 11.52 -10.10
CA ASP A 159 -15.96 12.94 -9.67
C ASP A 159 -14.57 13.57 -9.51
N GLY A 160 -13.50 12.82 -9.85
CA GLY A 160 -12.12 13.28 -9.80
C GLY A 160 -11.44 13.14 -8.43
N THR A 161 -12.08 12.49 -7.46
CA THR A 161 -11.50 12.28 -6.13
C THR A 161 -10.44 11.17 -6.17
N PRO A 162 -9.18 11.42 -5.72
CA PRO A 162 -8.15 10.39 -5.66
C PRO A 162 -8.28 9.54 -4.40
N TYR A 163 -8.12 8.24 -4.54
CA TYR A 163 -7.97 7.28 -3.46
C TYR A 163 -6.62 6.57 -3.57
N ILE A 164 -5.86 6.53 -2.47
CA ILE A 164 -4.61 5.77 -2.41
C ILE A 164 -4.90 4.38 -1.85
N ILE A 165 -4.52 3.34 -2.57
CA ILE A 165 -4.81 1.94 -2.25
C ILE A 165 -3.53 1.15 -1.95
N ASP A 166 -3.66 -0.06 -1.35
CA ASP A 166 -2.58 -1.02 -1.03
C ASP A 166 -1.51 -0.49 -0.05
N TRP A 167 -1.93 -0.19 1.16
CA TRP A 167 -1.08 0.27 2.26
C TRP A 167 -0.31 -0.85 3.00
N SER A 168 -0.18 -2.03 2.39
CA SER A 168 0.48 -3.19 2.98
C SER A 168 1.91 -2.92 3.45
N HIS A 169 2.59 -1.95 2.83
CA HIS A 169 3.97 -1.58 3.09
C HIS A 169 4.14 -0.27 3.86
N ALA A 170 3.06 0.31 4.36
CA ALA A 170 3.09 1.58 5.09
C ALA A 170 4.05 1.58 6.31
N THR A 171 4.72 2.71 6.49
CA THR A 171 5.68 2.95 7.58
C THR A 171 5.69 4.41 8.00
#